data_54957e7075231737adfeccfca5a7ead7
#
_entry.id   54957e7075231737adfeccfca5a7ead7
#
_cell.length_a   1.000
_cell.length_b   1.000
_cell.length_c   1.000
_cell.angle_alpha   90.00
_cell.angle_beta   90.00
_cell.angle_gamma   90.00
#
_symmetry.space_group_name_H-M   'P 1'
#
loop_
_entity.id
_entity.type
_entity.pdbx_description
1 polymer ?
#
loop_
_entity_poly.entity_id
_entity_poly.type
_entity_poly.pdbx_seq_one_letter_code
_entity_poly.pdbx_strand_id
1 'polypeptide(L)'
;MMQKLGKAIDKVRAAEVKQLKADGYEEVLKGGRWLLLKRPENLSDKQAVKLSTLLEYNLTSMRAYLLKEDFQQFWTYTYPSWAGKFLDAWCTRAMRSKIEPMKKVAKTLRSKRELLLNWFRAEGAMSSGVVEGFNNKVKLITRKSYGFRTQEAYETALYHNLAALPENQFTHKFF
;
A
#
# COMPACT_ATOMS: atom_id res chain seq x y z
N MET A 1 -0.95 1.70 -0.38
CA MET A 1 0.11 2.29 -1.22
C MET A 1 1.50 1.82 -0.77
N MET A 2 1.84 1.91 0.52
CA MET A 2 3.12 1.42 1.08
C MET A 2 3.41 -0.05 0.75
N GLN A 3 2.41 -0.92 0.73
CA GLN A 3 2.58 -2.32 0.31
C GLN A 3 3.10 -2.47 -1.14
N LYS A 4 2.69 -1.58 -2.07
CA LYS A 4 3.20 -1.60 -3.45
C LYS A 4 4.67 -1.21 -3.51
N LEU A 5 5.07 -0.21 -2.72
CA LEU A 5 6.48 0.18 -2.58
C LEU A 5 7.30 -0.96 -1.97
N GLY A 6 6.81 -1.60 -0.91
CA GLY A 6 7.46 -2.77 -0.32
C GLY A 6 7.66 -3.91 -1.31
N LYS A 7 6.63 -4.25 -2.10
CA LYS A 7 6.75 -5.26 -3.17
C LYS A 7 7.75 -4.86 -4.26
N ALA A 8 7.83 -3.57 -4.61
CA ALA A 8 8.80 -3.07 -5.58
C ALA A 8 10.23 -3.20 -5.06
N ILE A 9 10.47 -2.83 -3.80
CA ILE A 9 11.79 -2.98 -3.16
C ILE A 9 12.21 -4.45 -3.09
N ASP A 10 11.30 -5.34 -2.68
CA ASP A 10 11.64 -6.77 -2.59
C ASP A 10 12.01 -7.37 -3.95
N LYS A 11 11.36 -6.92 -5.04
CA LYS A 11 11.75 -7.30 -6.41
C LYS A 11 13.15 -6.81 -6.77
N VAL A 12 13.47 -5.55 -6.43
CA VAL A 12 14.81 -4.98 -6.68
C VAL A 12 15.85 -5.75 -5.90
N ARG A 13 15.62 -5.97 -4.60
CA ARG A 13 16.51 -6.73 -3.73
C ARG A 13 16.74 -8.15 -4.25
N ALA A 14 15.67 -8.86 -4.63
CA ALA A 14 15.78 -10.23 -5.11
C ALA A 14 16.62 -10.33 -6.40
N ALA A 15 16.49 -9.38 -7.31
CA ALA A 15 17.30 -9.31 -8.53
C ALA A 15 18.76 -9.02 -8.20
N GLU A 16 19.01 -8.07 -7.29
CA GLU A 16 20.36 -7.68 -6.88
C GLU A 16 21.08 -8.80 -6.11
N VAL A 17 20.36 -9.52 -5.22
CA VAL A 17 20.90 -10.72 -4.54
C VAL A 17 21.34 -11.78 -5.55
N LYS A 18 20.53 -12.01 -6.59
CA LYS A 18 20.90 -12.98 -7.64
C LYS A 18 22.17 -12.56 -8.38
N GLN A 19 22.33 -11.27 -8.65
CA GLN A 19 23.52 -10.74 -9.29
C GLN A 19 24.73 -10.83 -8.36
N LEU A 20 24.62 -10.35 -7.12
CA LEU A 20 25.71 -10.42 -6.13
C LEU A 20 26.17 -11.87 -5.86
N LYS A 21 25.23 -12.81 -5.88
CA LYS A 21 25.58 -14.24 -5.75
C LYS A 21 26.42 -14.73 -6.94
N ALA A 22 26.08 -14.31 -8.16
CA ALA A 22 26.87 -14.65 -9.36
C ALA A 22 28.27 -14.04 -9.31
N ASP A 23 28.40 -12.85 -8.68
CA ASP A 23 29.65 -12.11 -8.54
C ASP A 23 30.46 -12.52 -7.28
N GLY A 24 29.99 -13.52 -6.50
CA GLY A 24 30.69 -14.03 -5.31
C GLY A 24 30.46 -13.22 -4.02
N TYR A 25 29.54 -12.24 -4.01
CA TYR A 25 29.23 -11.36 -2.87
C TYR A 25 27.89 -11.72 -2.19
N GLU A 26 27.59 -13.00 -2.04
CA GLU A 26 26.30 -13.50 -1.52
C GLU A 26 25.93 -12.95 -0.13
N GLU A 27 26.92 -12.72 0.73
CA GLU A 27 26.71 -12.32 2.13
C GLU A 27 26.16 -10.90 2.31
N VAL A 28 26.38 -9.99 1.35
CA VAL A 28 26.10 -8.56 1.49
C VAL A 28 24.62 -8.29 1.82
N LEU A 29 23.70 -8.90 1.09
CA LEU A 29 22.27 -8.72 1.28
C LEU A 29 21.59 -9.88 2.03
N LYS A 30 22.34 -10.81 2.60
CA LYS A 30 21.80 -11.94 3.36
C LYS A 30 20.97 -11.45 4.55
N GLY A 31 19.71 -11.92 4.64
CA GLY A 31 18.78 -11.48 5.70
C GLY A 31 18.27 -10.02 5.55
N GLY A 32 18.63 -9.30 4.48
CA GLY A 32 18.28 -7.89 4.27
C GLY A 32 16.80 -7.60 3.96
N ARG A 33 16.00 -8.64 3.66
CA ARG A 33 14.59 -8.44 3.26
C ARG A 33 13.79 -7.64 4.27
N TRP A 34 13.81 -8.07 5.52
CA TRP A 34 13.02 -7.43 6.58
C TRP A 34 13.58 -6.08 7.02
N LEU A 35 14.88 -5.85 6.86
CA LEU A 35 15.50 -4.55 7.11
C LEU A 35 14.88 -3.46 6.21
N LEU A 36 14.66 -3.78 4.92
CA LEU A 36 14.15 -2.84 3.93
C LEU A 36 12.63 -2.67 3.97
N LEU A 37 11.90 -3.63 4.56
CA LEU A 37 10.44 -3.61 4.63
C LEU A 37 9.92 -3.01 5.92
N LYS A 38 10.63 -3.19 7.04
CA LYS A 38 10.27 -2.59 8.32
C LYS A 38 10.41 -1.07 8.29
N ARG A 39 9.73 -0.41 9.22
CA ARG A 39 9.96 1.01 9.52
C ARG A 39 11.23 1.14 10.36
N PRO A 40 11.99 2.25 10.23
CA PRO A 40 13.20 2.46 11.03
C PRO A 40 12.97 2.30 12.55
N GLU A 41 11.84 2.79 13.05
CA GLU A 41 11.48 2.74 14.48
C GLU A 41 11.27 1.31 15.01
N ASN A 42 11.03 0.34 14.11
CA ASN A 42 10.78 -1.06 14.45
C ASN A 42 12.01 -1.96 14.23
N LEU A 43 13.17 -1.36 13.96
CA LEU A 43 14.43 -2.09 13.83
C LEU A 43 15.06 -2.29 15.22
N SER A 44 15.64 -3.47 15.45
CA SER A 44 16.52 -3.65 16.61
C SER A 44 17.87 -2.96 16.34
N ASP A 45 18.65 -2.68 17.40
CA ASP A 45 19.96 -2.02 17.30
C ASP A 45 20.88 -2.72 16.31
N LYS A 46 20.96 -4.07 16.36
CA LYS A 46 21.74 -4.87 15.41
C LYS A 46 21.25 -4.70 13.96
N GLN A 47 19.93 -4.57 13.79
CA GLN A 47 19.33 -4.34 12.47
C GLN A 47 19.59 -2.92 11.96
N ALA A 48 19.55 -1.93 12.84
CA ALA A 48 19.86 -0.54 12.50
C ALA A 48 21.32 -0.38 12.06
N VAL A 49 22.27 -0.97 12.81
CA VAL A 49 23.70 -0.99 12.43
C VAL A 49 23.90 -1.69 11.09
N LYS A 50 23.26 -2.84 10.86
CA LYS A 50 23.35 -3.53 9.57
C LYS A 50 22.78 -2.69 8.44
N LEU A 51 21.68 -1.99 8.65
CA LEU A 51 21.08 -1.10 7.64
C LEU A 51 22.00 0.08 7.34
N SER A 52 22.61 0.72 8.35
CA SER A 52 23.56 1.82 8.14
C SER A 52 24.76 1.38 7.30
N THR A 53 25.33 0.23 7.62
CA THR A 53 26.42 -0.34 6.81
C THR A 53 25.98 -0.61 5.35
N LEU A 54 24.77 -1.15 5.15
CA LEU A 54 24.27 -1.39 3.80
C LEU A 54 24.00 -0.09 3.01
N LEU A 55 23.66 1.00 3.69
CA LEU A 55 23.47 2.31 3.05
C LEU A 55 24.78 2.92 2.53
N GLU A 56 25.92 2.53 3.05
CA GLU A 56 27.24 2.95 2.53
C GLU A 56 27.53 2.35 1.16
N TYR A 57 26.96 1.16 0.86
CA TYR A 57 27.05 0.56 -0.46
C TYR A 57 26.04 1.19 -1.40
N ASN A 58 26.48 1.61 -2.59
CA ASN A 58 25.60 2.19 -3.61
C ASN A 58 24.74 1.13 -4.32
N LEU A 59 24.04 0.31 -3.54
CA LEU A 59 23.19 -0.77 -4.04
C LEU A 59 21.87 -0.20 -4.59
N THR A 60 21.35 -0.81 -5.65
CA THR A 60 20.08 -0.42 -6.25
C THR A 60 18.92 -0.61 -5.27
N SER A 61 18.96 -1.65 -4.44
CA SER A 61 17.99 -1.90 -3.37
C SER A 61 18.00 -0.82 -2.29
N MET A 62 19.18 -0.29 -1.94
CA MET A 62 19.31 0.83 -0.99
C MET A 62 18.72 2.12 -1.57
N ARG A 63 18.98 2.41 -2.83
CA ARG A 63 18.36 3.55 -3.53
C ARG A 63 16.84 3.42 -3.60
N ALA A 64 16.31 2.22 -3.84
CA ALA A 64 14.87 1.95 -3.81
C ALA A 64 14.30 2.10 -2.39
N TYR A 65 15.02 1.67 -1.37
CA TYR A 65 14.65 1.85 0.03
C TYR A 65 14.56 3.33 0.40
N LEU A 66 15.55 4.15 0.06
CA LEU A 66 15.53 5.59 0.31
C LEU A 66 14.34 6.28 -0.38
N LEU A 67 14.00 5.88 -1.60
CA LEU A 67 12.79 6.37 -2.28
C LEU A 67 11.50 6.00 -1.52
N LYS A 68 11.44 4.85 -0.88
CA LYS A 68 10.27 4.46 -0.05
C LYS A 68 10.21 5.30 1.22
N GLU A 69 11.34 5.47 1.91
CA GLU A 69 11.39 6.27 3.15
C GLU A 69 11.00 7.72 2.86
N ASP A 70 11.55 8.31 1.81
CA ASP A 70 11.18 9.65 1.35
C ASP A 70 9.67 9.77 1.05
N PHE A 71 9.05 8.71 0.47
CA PHE A 71 7.61 8.72 0.20
C PHE A 71 6.75 8.76 1.47
N GLN A 72 7.26 8.37 2.63
CA GLN A 72 6.49 8.43 3.87
C GLN A 72 6.12 9.88 4.23
N GLN A 73 6.96 10.85 3.86
CA GLN A 73 6.69 12.28 4.05
C GLN A 73 5.41 12.75 3.33
N PHE A 74 4.97 12.05 2.28
CA PHE A 74 3.70 12.36 1.61
C PHE A 74 2.52 12.42 2.57
N TRP A 75 2.50 11.56 3.58
CA TRP A 75 1.39 11.44 4.53
C TRP A 75 1.44 12.46 5.68
N THR A 76 2.53 13.21 5.81
CA THR A 76 2.69 14.25 6.85
C THR A 76 2.14 15.61 6.42
N TYR A 77 1.82 15.78 5.14
CA TYR A 77 1.20 17.02 4.66
C TYR A 77 -0.25 17.13 5.13
N THR A 78 -0.68 18.37 5.41
CA THR A 78 -2.07 18.68 5.75
C THR A 78 -2.83 19.16 4.51
N TYR A 79 -2.17 19.96 3.66
CA TYR A 79 -2.82 20.58 2.51
C TYR A 79 -2.62 19.78 1.22
N PRO A 80 -3.73 19.54 0.45
CA PRO A 80 -3.67 18.81 -0.83
C PRO A 80 -2.68 19.40 -1.84
N SER A 81 -2.54 20.72 -1.86
CA SER A 81 -1.64 21.43 -2.78
C SER A 81 -0.16 21.09 -2.55
N TRP A 82 0.27 21.05 -1.29
CA TRP A 82 1.64 20.69 -0.93
C TRP A 82 1.89 19.19 -1.12
N ALA A 83 0.94 18.34 -0.71
CA ALA A 83 0.99 16.92 -0.98
C ALA A 83 1.10 16.62 -2.49
N GLY A 84 0.34 17.34 -3.32
CA GLY A 84 0.40 17.21 -4.77
C GLY A 84 1.77 17.59 -5.34
N LYS A 85 2.35 18.73 -4.93
CA LYS A 85 3.70 19.14 -5.34
C LYS A 85 4.75 18.10 -4.95
N PHE A 86 4.69 17.60 -3.72
CA PHE A 86 5.59 16.53 -3.25
C PHE A 86 5.45 15.28 -4.10
N LEU A 87 4.21 14.82 -4.37
CA LEU A 87 3.93 13.63 -5.16
C LEU A 87 4.51 13.74 -6.57
N ASP A 88 4.33 14.88 -7.23
CA ASP A 88 4.83 15.12 -8.57
C ASP A 88 6.37 15.12 -8.61
N ALA A 89 7.01 15.77 -7.62
CA ALA A 89 8.47 15.79 -7.46
C ALA A 89 9.00 14.36 -7.17
N TRP A 90 8.37 13.64 -6.25
CA TRP A 90 8.75 12.27 -5.92
C TRP A 90 8.62 11.34 -7.13
N CYS A 91 7.50 11.40 -7.85
CA CYS A 91 7.30 10.62 -9.07
C CYS A 91 8.38 10.92 -10.12
N THR A 92 8.80 12.17 -10.24
CA THR A 92 9.87 12.57 -11.16
C THR A 92 11.21 11.98 -10.75
N ARG A 93 11.57 12.00 -9.45
CA ARG A 93 12.77 11.33 -8.92
C ARG A 93 12.73 9.82 -9.17
N ALA A 94 11.60 9.18 -8.86
CA ALA A 94 11.42 7.73 -9.08
C ALA A 94 11.54 7.34 -10.57
N MET A 95 11.02 8.15 -11.49
CA MET A 95 11.16 7.92 -12.94
C MET A 95 12.61 8.06 -13.40
N ARG A 96 13.38 8.99 -12.82
CA ARG A 96 14.81 9.20 -13.13
C ARG A 96 15.74 8.19 -12.47
N SER A 97 15.26 7.42 -11.48
CA SER A 97 16.08 6.49 -10.69
C SER A 97 16.66 5.31 -11.50
N LYS A 98 16.17 5.05 -12.71
CA LYS A 98 16.47 3.88 -13.55
C LYS A 98 16.09 2.52 -12.91
N ILE A 99 15.26 2.53 -11.84
CA ILE A 99 14.80 1.33 -11.13
C ILE A 99 13.41 0.96 -11.64
N GLU A 100 13.31 -0.02 -12.53
CA GLU A 100 12.05 -0.36 -13.22
C GLU A 100 10.86 -0.67 -12.28
N PRO A 101 11.01 -1.44 -11.18
CA PRO A 101 9.90 -1.61 -10.23
C PRO A 101 9.41 -0.30 -9.62
N MET A 102 10.30 0.65 -9.32
CA MET A 102 9.95 1.96 -8.78
C MET A 102 9.28 2.87 -9.81
N LYS A 103 9.72 2.83 -11.07
CA LYS A 103 9.05 3.54 -12.17
C LYS A 103 7.60 3.07 -12.35
N LYS A 104 7.34 1.75 -12.25
CA LYS A 104 5.97 1.19 -12.32
C LYS A 104 5.10 1.74 -11.18
N VAL A 105 5.64 1.86 -9.98
CA VAL A 105 4.93 2.49 -8.86
C VAL A 105 4.66 3.96 -9.15
N ALA A 106 5.64 4.73 -9.61
CA ALA A 106 5.48 6.15 -9.94
C ALA A 106 4.41 6.37 -11.01
N LYS A 107 4.37 5.54 -12.07
CA LYS A 107 3.30 5.59 -13.08
C LYS A 107 1.92 5.35 -12.45
N THR A 108 1.80 4.36 -11.57
CA THR A 108 0.54 4.08 -10.86
C THR A 108 0.12 5.22 -9.94
N LEU A 109 1.08 5.88 -9.27
CA LEU A 109 0.80 7.03 -8.42
C LEU A 109 0.32 8.23 -9.23
N ARG A 110 0.96 8.52 -10.37
CA ARG A 110 0.54 9.59 -11.28
C ARG A 110 -0.88 9.37 -11.80
N SER A 111 -1.20 8.15 -12.26
CA SER A 111 -2.55 7.83 -12.76
C SER A 111 -3.65 7.93 -11.70
N LYS A 112 -3.28 7.82 -10.42
CA LYS A 112 -4.21 7.89 -9.27
C LYS A 112 -4.02 9.15 -8.43
N ARG A 113 -3.37 10.18 -8.99
CA ARG A 113 -3.01 11.41 -8.28
C ARG A 113 -4.22 12.03 -7.56
N GLU A 114 -5.31 12.26 -8.27
CA GLU A 114 -6.51 12.87 -7.69
C GLU A 114 -7.13 12.02 -6.57
N LEU A 115 -7.17 10.70 -6.75
CA LEU A 115 -7.67 9.79 -5.70
C LEU A 115 -6.81 9.85 -4.44
N LEU A 116 -5.48 10.02 -4.58
CA LEU A 116 -4.59 10.19 -3.44
C LEU A 116 -4.81 11.54 -2.74
N LEU A 117 -5.03 12.60 -3.51
CA LEU A 117 -5.27 13.93 -2.96
C LEU A 117 -6.64 14.06 -2.28
N ASN A 118 -7.63 13.25 -2.66
CA ASN A 118 -8.91 13.19 -1.98
C ASN A 118 -8.79 12.81 -0.49
N TRP A 119 -7.77 12.02 -0.12
CA TRP A 119 -7.52 11.70 1.29
C TRP A 119 -7.23 12.96 2.11
N PHE A 120 -6.46 13.90 1.57
CA PHE A 120 -6.16 15.19 2.22
C PHE A 120 -7.35 16.14 2.20
N ARG A 121 -8.17 16.12 1.12
CA ARG A 121 -9.42 16.90 1.06
C ARG A 121 -10.44 16.41 2.09
N ALA A 122 -10.43 15.13 2.41
CA ALA A 122 -11.26 14.53 3.44
C ALA A 122 -10.65 14.61 4.85
N GLU A 123 -9.59 15.41 5.05
CA GLU A 123 -8.89 15.62 6.33
C GLU A 123 -8.50 14.31 7.05
N GLY A 124 -8.23 13.26 6.29
CA GLY A 124 -7.92 11.94 6.82
C GLY A 124 -9.13 11.19 7.43
N ALA A 125 -10.34 11.77 7.36
CA ALA A 125 -11.53 11.17 7.94
C ALA A 125 -11.95 9.84 7.29
N MET A 126 -11.53 9.58 6.06
CA MET A 126 -11.75 8.30 5.37
C MET A 126 -10.65 7.30 5.68
N SER A 127 -10.79 6.55 6.75
CA SER A 127 -9.91 5.42 7.00
C SER A 127 -10.29 4.22 6.13
N SER A 128 -9.29 3.42 5.72
CA SER A 128 -9.54 2.13 5.04
C SER A 128 -10.34 1.15 5.90
N GLY A 129 -10.39 1.36 7.22
CA GLY A 129 -11.15 0.55 8.16
C GLY A 129 -12.64 0.53 7.89
N VAL A 130 -13.24 1.66 7.49
CA VAL A 130 -14.66 1.72 7.11
C VAL A 130 -14.92 0.86 5.87
N VAL A 131 -14.07 0.98 4.85
CA VAL A 131 -14.17 0.18 3.61
C VAL A 131 -13.92 -1.30 3.90
N GLU A 132 -12.96 -1.61 4.77
CA GLU A 132 -12.64 -2.99 5.16
C GLU A 132 -13.79 -3.60 5.97
N GLY A 133 -14.37 -2.86 6.91
CA GLY A 133 -15.58 -3.26 7.65
C GLY A 133 -16.76 -3.52 6.72
N PHE A 134 -16.99 -2.65 5.74
CA PHE A 134 -18.01 -2.83 4.73
C PHE A 134 -17.78 -4.07 3.87
N ASN A 135 -16.56 -4.26 3.36
CA ASN A 135 -16.20 -5.43 2.59
C ASN A 135 -16.34 -6.74 3.39
N ASN A 136 -16.08 -6.72 4.69
CA ASN A 136 -16.27 -7.89 5.54
C ASN A 136 -17.75 -8.20 5.74
N LYS A 137 -18.62 -7.19 5.90
CA LYS A 137 -20.08 -7.38 5.92
C LYS A 137 -20.58 -7.98 4.61
N VAL A 138 -20.15 -7.46 3.46
CA VAL A 138 -20.48 -7.99 2.13
C VAL A 138 -20.10 -9.47 2.01
N LYS A 139 -18.88 -9.84 2.41
CA LYS A 139 -18.43 -11.24 2.41
C LYS A 139 -19.28 -12.12 3.33
N LEU A 140 -19.68 -11.61 4.49
CA LEU A 140 -20.53 -12.34 5.43
C LEU A 140 -21.92 -12.60 4.84
N ILE A 141 -22.54 -11.59 4.20
CA ILE A 141 -23.84 -11.71 3.53
C ILE A 141 -23.75 -12.78 2.44
N THR A 142 -22.73 -12.71 1.59
CA THR A 142 -22.53 -13.70 0.52
C THR A 142 -22.36 -15.12 1.06
N ARG A 143 -21.63 -15.30 2.16
CA ARG A 143 -21.43 -16.62 2.80
C ARG A 143 -22.71 -17.16 3.43
N LYS A 144 -23.47 -16.31 4.14
CA LYS A 144 -24.75 -16.70 4.77
C LYS A 144 -25.80 -17.14 3.73
N SER A 145 -25.77 -16.54 2.55
CA SER A 145 -26.70 -16.83 1.45
C SER A 145 -26.24 -17.99 0.56
N TYR A 146 -25.12 -18.66 0.88
CA TYR A 146 -24.51 -19.68 0.03
C TYR A 146 -24.27 -19.23 -1.43
N GLY A 147 -24.14 -17.92 -1.64
CA GLY A 147 -24.06 -17.26 -2.93
C GLY A 147 -25.42 -16.74 -3.42
N PHE A 148 -25.39 -16.06 -4.56
CA PHE A 148 -26.58 -15.49 -5.20
C PHE A 148 -26.65 -15.95 -6.64
N ARG A 149 -27.85 -16.27 -7.10
CA ARG A 149 -28.09 -16.80 -8.45
C ARG A 149 -27.98 -15.70 -9.52
N THR A 150 -28.35 -14.49 -9.16
CA THR A 150 -28.34 -13.32 -10.05
C THR A 150 -27.65 -12.14 -9.36
N GLN A 151 -27.12 -11.22 -10.17
CA GLN A 151 -26.53 -9.97 -9.67
C GLN A 151 -27.59 -9.10 -8.97
N GLU A 152 -28.81 -9.06 -9.49
CA GLU A 152 -29.92 -8.31 -8.93
C GLU A 152 -30.29 -8.78 -7.51
N ALA A 153 -30.37 -10.10 -7.30
CA ALA A 153 -30.61 -10.66 -5.96
C ALA A 153 -29.46 -10.33 -5.00
N TYR A 154 -28.22 -10.32 -5.47
CA TYR A 154 -27.07 -9.92 -4.68
C TYR A 154 -27.12 -8.43 -4.29
N GLU A 155 -27.38 -7.54 -5.24
CA GLU A 155 -27.51 -6.12 -4.99
C GLU A 155 -28.66 -5.81 -4.01
N THR A 156 -29.83 -6.44 -4.20
CA THR A 156 -30.98 -6.31 -3.29
C THR A 156 -30.62 -6.74 -1.87
N ALA A 157 -29.95 -7.89 -1.71
CA ALA A 157 -29.52 -8.37 -0.40
C ALA A 157 -28.49 -7.44 0.26
N LEU A 158 -27.59 -6.81 -0.52
CA LEU A 158 -26.67 -5.83 0.00
C LEU A 158 -27.38 -4.57 0.48
N TYR A 159 -28.33 -4.04 -0.29
CA TYR A 159 -29.11 -2.87 0.11
C TYR A 159 -29.91 -3.13 1.41
N HIS A 160 -30.58 -4.28 1.51
CA HIS A 160 -31.32 -4.63 2.72
C HIS A 160 -30.43 -4.76 3.97
N ASN A 161 -29.24 -5.32 3.84
CA ASN A 161 -28.37 -5.58 4.99
C ASN A 161 -27.47 -4.41 5.37
N LEU A 162 -27.19 -3.47 4.43
CA LEU A 162 -26.22 -2.41 4.62
C LEU A 162 -26.83 -1.02 4.72
N ALA A 163 -28.01 -0.81 4.13
CA ALA A 163 -28.63 0.51 4.05
C ALA A 163 -29.48 0.89 5.28
N ALA A 164 -29.49 0.08 6.33
CA ALA A 164 -30.31 0.32 7.54
C ALA A 164 -31.74 0.78 7.20
N LEU A 165 -32.36 0.10 6.23
CA LEU A 165 -33.71 0.42 5.80
C LEU A 165 -34.69 0.25 6.98
N PRO A 166 -35.70 1.14 7.11
CA PRO A 166 -36.72 0.99 8.14
C PRO A 166 -37.41 -0.39 7.98
N GLU A 167 -37.64 -1.04 9.12
CA GLU A 167 -38.37 -2.29 9.13
C GLU A 167 -39.75 -2.12 8.50
N ASN A 168 -40.07 -3.01 7.55
CA ASN A 168 -41.39 -2.99 6.92
C ASN A 168 -42.43 -3.42 7.97
N GLN A 169 -43.35 -2.55 8.31
CA GLN A 169 -44.41 -2.78 9.32
C GLN A 169 -45.28 -4.02 9.03
N PHE A 170 -45.18 -4.57 7.83
CA PHE A 170 -45.96 -5.74 7.39
C PHE A 170 -45.25 -7.09 7.57
N THR A 171 -43.97 -7.13 7.91
CA THR A 171 -43.20 -8.40 8.00
C THR A 171 -43.40 -9.15 9.31
N HIS A 172 -44.03 -8.58 10.34
CA HIS A 172 -44.18 -9.19 11.67
C HIS A 172 -45.58 -9.80 11.94
N LYS A 173 -46.43 -9.97 10.93
CA LYS A 173 -47.77 -10.54 11.11
C LYS A 173 -47.88 -12.04 10.83
N PHE A 174 -46.77 -12.79 10.80
CA PHE A 174 -46.78 -14.22 10.58
C PHE A 174 -46.19 -15.01 11.76
N PHE A 175 -46.55 -14.60 12.98
CA PHE A 175 -46.44 -15.45 14.17
C PHE A 175 -47.71 -15.30 15.03
#